data_034daf4586ffdce368b880d1c0e2ac94
#
_entry.id   034daf4586ffdce368b880d1c0e2ac94
#
_cell.length_a   1.000
_cell.length_b   1.000
_cell.length_c   1.000
_cell.angle_alpha   90.00
_cell.angle_beta   90.00
_cell.angle_gamma   90.00
#
_symmetry.space_group_name_H-M   'P 1'
#
loop_
_entity.id
_entity.type
_entity.pdbx_description
1 polymer ?
#
loop_
_entity_poly.entity_id
_entity_poly.type
_entity_poly.pdbx_seq_one_letter_code
_entity_poly.pdbx_strand_id
1 'polypeptide(L)'
;GNFEPVICLQLYIKIGSAWEKEDEAGFSHFMEHLTFKSTVKFPFNQIAAYISKLGGSINAYTDFDCTCYYISLPSEFVMEGLEVLAELAFHSTFTKEDVEVEKDIILEEMVQNTLDPETNFLQFVQDAAFTNYPLKRPILGTKESIKKASYKELRDFYHKYYQPHNSFLVIAGEAEF
;
A
#
# COMPACT_ATOMS: atom_id res chain seq x y z
N GLY A 1 3.57 31.82 -17.30
CA GLY A 1 4.08 31.31 -16.05
C GLY A 1 4.95 30.13 -16.35
N ASN A 2 6.15 30.10 -15.81
CA ASN A 2 7.00 28.91 -15.87
C ASN A 2 6.32 27.86 -15.01
N PHE A 3 5.88 26.76 -15.62
CA PHE A 3 5.46 25.58 -14.86
C PHE A 3 6.74 24.89 -14.40
N GLU A 4 6.86 24.65 -13.10
CA GLU A 4 7.91 23.79 -12.61
C GLU A 4 7.65 22.37 -13.09
N PRO A 5 8.66 21.67 -13.63
CA PRO A 5 8.49 20.32 -14.12
C PRO A 5 8.14 19.39 -12.93
N VAL A 6 7.12 18.57 -13.12
CA VAL A 6 6.63 17.60 -12.12
C VAL A 6 7.00 16.19 -12.58
N ILE A 7 7.42 15.37 -11.64
CA ILE A 7 7.67 13.95 -11.86
C ILE A 7 6.71 13.11 -11.03
N CYS A 8 6.24 12.00 -11.59
CA CYS A 8 5.49 10.96 -10.90
C CYS A 8 6.34 9.70 -10.80
N LEU A 9 6.49 9.20 -9.60
CA LEU A 9 7.22 7.97 -9.27
C LEU A 9 6.20 6.96 -8.75
N GLN A 10 6.19 5.75 -9.30
CA GLN A 10 5.29 4.67 -8.87
C GLN A 10 6.09 3.40 -8.66
N LEU A 11 6.09 2.90 -7.42
CA LEU A 11 6.71 1.63 -7.07
C LEU A 11 5.63 0.58 -6.84
N TYR A 12 5.66 -0.45 -7.66
CA TYR A 12 4.74 -1.57 -7.61
C TYR A 12 5.40 -2.77 -6.93
N ILE A 13 4.73 -3.32 -5.94
CA ILE A 13 5.04 -4.63 -5.35
C ILE A 13 4.08 -5.65 -5.97
N LYS A 14 4.61 -6.73 -6.52
CA LYS A 14 3.82 -7.77 -7.21
C LYS A 14 3.14 -8.68 -6.19
N ILE A 15 2.27 -8.10 -5.38
CA ILE A 15 1.39 -8.77 -4.43
C ILE A 15 0.14 -7.93 -4.24
N GLY A 16 -1.01 -8.56 -4.37
CA GLY A 16 -2.33 -8.02 -4.14
C GLY A 16 -3.27 -9.12 -3.71
N SER A 17 -4.54 -8.82 -3.47
CA SER A 17 -5.49 -9.74 -2.85
C SER A 17 -5.66 -11.08 -3.58
N ALA A 18 -5.49 -11.11 -4.90
CA ALA A 18 -5.62 -12.33 -5.71
C ALA A 18 -4.48 -13.33 -5.47
N TRP A 19 -3.33 -12.89 -4.99
CA TRP A 19 -2.14 -13.73 -4.76
C TRP A 19 -1.95 -14.14 -3.32
N GLU A 20 -2.79 -13.62 -2.41
CA GLU A 20 -2.79 -13.99 -1.00
C GLU A 20 -3.24 -15.44 -0.82
N LYS A 21 -2.75 -16.12 0.21
CA LYS A 21 -3.36 -17.35 0.67
C LYS A 21 -4.66 -17.07 1.39
N GLU A 22 -5.44 -18.09 1.67
CA GLU A 22 -6.71 -17.95 2.36
C GLU A 22 -6.56 -17.37 3.77
N ASP A 23 -5.51 -17.77 4.47
CA ASP A 23 -5.15 -17.28 5.80
C ASP A 23 -4.43 -15.91 5.79
N GLU A 24 -3.99 -15.44 4.62
CA GLU A 24 -3.34 -14.15 4.40
C GLU A 24 -4.33 -13.09 3.86
N ALA A 25 -5.65 -13.39 3.81
CA ALA A 25 -6.63 -12.49 3.18
C ALA A 25 -6.65 -11.10 3.81
N GLY A 26 -6.38 -10.07 2.99
CA GLY A 26 -6.27 -8.65 3.39
C GLY A 26 -4.87 -8.22 3.83
N PHE A 27 -3.87 -9.11 3.79
CA PHE A 27 -2.51 -8.76 4.23
C PHE A 27 -1.82 -7.75 3.30
N SER A 28 -2.12 -7.75 2.00
CA SER A 28 -1.58 -6.75 1.08
C SER A 28 -2.03 -5.35 1.45
N HIS A 29 -3.33 -5.17 1.72
CA HIS A 29 -3.88 -3.90 2.18
C HIS A 29 -3.38 -3.53 3.58
N PHE A 30 -3.27 -4.49 4.48
CA PHE A 30 -2.69 -4.28 5.80
C PHE A 30 -1.23 -3.78 5.69
N MET A 31 -0.42 -4.36 4.78
CA MET A 31 0.94 -3.89 4.53
C MET A 31 0.98 -2.46 4.01
N GLU A 32 0.05 -2.07 3.14
CA GLU A 32 -0.09 -0.70 2.68
C GLU A 32 -0.15 0.27 3.87
N HIS A 33 -1.02 0.01 4.86
CA HIS A 33 -1.13 0.83 6.07
C HIS A 33 0.16 0.81 6.91
N LEU A 34 0.71 -0.38 7.17
CA LEU A 34 1.85 -0.56 8.07
C LEU A 34 3.15 0.07 7.56
N THR A 35 3.38 0.07 6.25
CA THR A 35 4.61 0.63 5.69
C THR A 35 4.74 2.13 5.91
N PHE A 36 3.63 2.86 6.02
CA PHE A 36 3.64 4.30 6.33
C PHE A 36 3.95 4.62 7.78
N LYS A 37 3.92 3.66 8.71
CA LYS A 37 4.09 3.94 10.16
C LYS A 37 5.50 4.38 10.50
N SER A 38 6.47 3.58 10.15
CA SER A 38 7.88 3.88 10.40
C SER A 38 8.77 3.14 9.43
N THR A 39 9.87 3.79 9.06
CA THR A 39 10.98 3.17 8.33
C THR A 39 12.28 3.43 9.09
N VAL A 40 13.38 2.86 8.61
CA VAL A 40 14.69 3.09 9.21
C VAL A 40 15.04 4.58 9.23
N LYS A 41 14.72 5.31 8.15
CA LYS A 41 15.07 6.74 8.02
C LYS A 41 13.95 7.68 8.50
N PHE A 42 12.70 7.30 8.38
CA PHE A 42 11.54 8.13 8.68
C PHE A 42 10.68 7.50 9.79
N PRO A 43 10.96 7.82 11.08
CA PRO A 43 10.14 7.31 12.18
C PRO A 43 8.79 8.06 12.29
N PHE A 44 7.80 7.43 12.93
CA PHE A 44 6.57 8.07 13.39
C PHE A 44 5.77 8.84 12.36
N ASN A 45 5.39 8.19 11.24
CA ASN A 45 4.54 8.78 10.19
C ASN A 45 5.09 10.08 9.56
N GLN A 46 6.40 10.27 9.51
CA GLN A 46 7.01 11.51 9.00
C GLN A 46 7.06 11.60 7.47
N ILE A 47 6.85 10.50 6.76
CA ILE A 47 7.02 10.43 5.31
C ILE A 47 6.12 11.42 4.57
N ALA A 48 4.82 11.44 4.88
CA ALA A 48 3.87 12.33 4.20
C ALA A 48 4.21 13.82 4.44
N ALA A 49 4.61 14.17 5.67
CA ALA A 49 5.05 15.52 6.00
C ALA A 49 6.37 15.88 5.28
N TYR A 50 7.28 14.93 5.12
CA TYR A 50 8.53 15.14 4.39
C TYR A 50 8.28 15.45 2.92
N ILE A 51 7.50 14.61 2.24
CA ILE A 51 7.13 14.82 0.82
C ILE A 51 6.34 16.12 0.63
N SER A 52 5.44 16.45 1.55
CA SER A 52 4.68 17.71 1.50
C SER A 52 5.59 18.96 1.61
N LYS A 53 6.66 18.90 2.41
CA LYS A 53 7.66 19.98 2.50
C LYS A 53 8.43 20.20 1.21
N LEU A 54 8.59 19.16 0.38
CA LEU A 54 9.20 19.24 -0.94
C LEU A 54 8.20 19.72 -2.02
N GLY A 55 6.97 20.08 -1.64
CA GLY A 55 5.92 20.48 -2.58
C GLY A 55 5.23 19.31 -3.29
N GLY A 56 5.46 18.09 -2.83
CA GLY A 56 4.92 16.87 -3.40
C GLY A 56 3.73 16.29 -2.64
N SER A 57 3.20 15.20 -3.17
CA SER A 57 2.18 14.36 -2.54
C SER A 57 2.58 12.89 -2.64
N ILE A 58 2.18 12.10 -1.65
CA ILE A 58 2.40 10.66 -1.61
C ILE A 58 1.09 9.96 -1.27
N ASN A 59 0.85 8.82 -1.91
CA ASN A 59 -0.25 7.94 -1.58
C ASN A 59 0.07 6.51 -1.99
N ALA A 60 -0.84 5.58 -1.68
CA ALA A 60 -0.75 4.19 -2.10
C ALA A 60 -2.15 3.64 -2.42
N TYR A 61 -2.17 2.49 -3.05
CA TYR A 61 -3.36 1.67 -3.20
C TYR A 61 -3.00 0.20 -3.32
N THR A 62 -3.91 -0.64 -2.89
CA THR A 62 -3.87 -2.09 -3.09
C THR A 62 -4.94 -2.51 -4.08
N ASP A 63 -4.55 -3.35 -5.05
CA ASP A 63 -5.45 -3.94 -6.03
C ASP A 63 -5.34 -5.48 -5.97
N PHE A 64 -5.98 -6.17 -6.89
CA PHE A 64 -5.93 -7.63 -6.98
C PHE A 64 -4.53 -8.17 -7.27
N ASP A 65 -3.78 -7.49 -8.13
CA ASP A 65 -2.48 -7.97 -8.63
C ASP A 65 -1.27 -7.31 -7.96
N CYS A 66 -1.44 -6.15 -7.36
CA CYS A 66 -0.32 -5.37 -6.84
C CYS A 66 -0.71 -4.44 -5.68
N THR A 67 0.32 -4.00 -4.96
CA THR A 67 0.28 -2.83 -4.08
C THR A 67 1.19 -1.77 -4.69
N CYS A 68 0.67 -0.57 -4.88
CA CYS A 68 1.38 0.55 -5.50
C CYS A 68 1.57 1.70 -4.51
N TYR A 69 2.79 2.19 -4.40
CA TYR A 69 3.16 3.42 -3.69
C TYR A 69 3.53 4.46 -4.73
N TYR A 70 2.96 5.66 -4.67
CA TYR A 70 3.23 6.68 -5.67
C TYR A 70 3.44 8.06 -5.07
N ILE A 71 4.37 8.80 -5.69
CA ILE A 71 4.75 10.15 -5.30
C ILE A 71 4.68 11.03 -6.53
N SER A 72 4.09 12.21 -6.38
CA SER A 72 4.20 13.32 -7.34
C SER A 72 4.91 14.47 -6.66
N LEU A 73 5.97 15.00 -7.27
CA LEU A 73 6.79 16.09 -6.70
C LEU A 73 7.51 16.88 -7.81
N PRO A 74 8.05 18.09 -7.50
CA PRO A 74 8.92 18.78 -8.43
C PRO A 74 10.12 17.92 -8.82
N SER A 75 10.50 17.92 -10.11
CA SER A 75 11.50 16.99 -10.66
C SER A 75 12.90 17.15 -10.04
N GLU A 76 13.22 18.31 -9.49
CA GLU A 76 14.49 18.54 -8.76
C GLU A 76 14.65 17.64 -7.53
N PHE A 77 13.54 17.11 -6.95
CA PHE A 77 13.53 16.24 -5.78
C PHE A 77 13.34 14.75 -6.13
N VAL A 78 13.62 14.35 -7.37
CA VAL A 78 13.42 12.97 -7.83
C VAL A 78 14.15 11.95 -6.95
N MET A 79 15.37 12.26 -6.51
CA MET A 79 16.17 11.34 -5.68
C MET A 79 15.59 11.17 -4.29
N GLU A 80 15.05 12.22 -3.68
CA GLU A 80 14.35 12.19 -2.40
C GLU A 80 13.07 11.35 -2.50
N GLY A 81 12.33 11.51 -3.60
CA GLY A 81 11.15 10.68 -3.88
C GLY A 81 11.48 9.20 -4.03
N LEU A 82 12.54 8.87 -4.76
CA LEU A 82 13.02 7.49 -4.91
C LEU A 82 13.47 6.89 -3.59
N GLU A 83 14.19 7.66 -2.77
CA GLU A 83 14.61 7.24 -1.44
C GLU A 83 13.39 6.93 -0.55
N VAL A 84 12.37 7.79 -0.54
CA VAL A 84 11.15 7.57 0.23
C VAL A 84 10.42 6.30 -0.22
N LEU A 85 10.29 6.06 -1.53
CA LEU A 85 9.69 4.82 -2.03
C LEU A 85 10.48 3.58 -1.62
N ALA A 86 11.81 3.64 -1.65
CA ALA A 86 12.66 2.55 -1.20
C ALA A 86 12.52 2.29 0.31
N GLU A 87 12.47 3.34 1.12
CA GLU A 87 12.25 3.25 2.56
C GLU A 87 10.91 2.60 2.90
N LEU A 88 9.81 3.05 2.28
CA LEU A 88 8.49 2.46 2.45
C LEU A 88 8.48 0.96 2.12
N ALA A 89 8.97 0.63 0.93
CA ALA A 89 8.84 -0.72 0.42
C ALA A 89 9.82 -1.71 1.05
N PHE A 90 11.06 -1.29 1.38
CA PHE A 90 12.13 -2.23 1.73
C PHE A 90 12.70 -2.05 3.14
N HIS A 91 12.39 -0.95 3.82
CA HIS A 91 12.98 -0.61 5.12
C HIS A 91 11.93 -0.28 6.21
N SER A 92 10.69 -0.77 6.03
CA SER A 92 9.64 -0.56 7.02
C SER A 92 9.96 -1.25 8.35
N THR A 93 9.74 -0.53 9.45
CA THR A 93 10.05 -0.94 10.83
C THR A 93 8.81 -0.94 11.73
N PHE A 94 7.63 -1.16 11.17
CA PHE A 94 6.39 -1.22 11.94
C PHE A 94 6.50 -2.15 13.16
N THR A 95 5.80 -1.80 14.23
CA THR A 95 5.82 -2.47 15.52
C THR A 95 4.60 -3.36 15.75
N LYS A 96 4.59 -4.09 16.87
CA LYS A 96 3.39 -4.84 17.31
C LYS A 96 2.23 -3.90 17.62
N GLU A 97 2.54 -2.77 18.23
CA GLU A 97 1.59 -1.73 18.59
C GLU A 97 0.94 -1.13 17.34
N ASP A 98 1.73 -0.88 16.28
CA ASP A 98 1.19 -0.41 15.01
C ASP A 98 0.20 -1.43 14.40
N VAL A 99 0.51 -2.72 14.49
CA VAL A 99 -0.39 -3.78 14.01
C VAL A 99 -1.73 -3.75 14.75
N GLU A 100 -1.73 -3.63 16.07
CA GLU A 100 -2.99 -3.62 16.84
C GLU A 100 -3.81 -2.36 16.55
N VAL A 101 -3.18 -1.20 16.39
CA VAL A 101 -3.87 0.05 16.02
C VAL A 101 -4.46 -0.05 14.61
N GLU A 102 -3.71 -0.58 13.65
CA GLU A 102 -4.19 -0.67 12.27
C GLU A 102 -5.31 -1.71 12.08
N LYS A 103 -5.37 -2.76 12.91
CA LYS A 103 -6.53 -3.68 12.90
C LYS A 103 -7.84 -2.93 13.08
N ASP A 104 -7.90 -2.05 14.08
CA ASP A 104 -9.13 -1.30 14.37
C ASP A 104 -9.48 -0.36 13.22
N ILE A 105 -8.49 0.32 12.64
CA ILE A 105 -8.67 1.23 11.49
C ILE A 105 -9.21 0.46 10.28
N ILE A 106 -8.61 -0.68 9.93
CA ILE A 106 -9.06 -1.50 8.80
C ILE A 106 -10.46 -2.06 9.05
N LEU A 107 -10.77 -2.48 10.27
CA LEU A 107 -12.12 -2.95 10.62
C LEU A 107 -13.17 -1.84 10.52
N GLU A 108 -12.82 -0.59 10.85
CA GLU A 108 -13.70 0.57 10.64
C GLU A 108 -13.88 0.87 9.15
N GLU A 109 -12.80 0.80 8.35
CA GLU A 109 -12.87 0.97 6.90
C GLU A 109 -13.76 -0.09 6.24
N MET A 110 -13.68 -1.35 6.67
CA MET A 110 -14.59 -2.41 6.22
C MET A 110 -16.06 -2.05 6.49
N VAL A 111 -16.36 -1.45 7.63
CA VAL A 111 -17.73 -1.00 7.95
C VAL A 111 -18.15 0.13 7.02
N GLN A 112 -17.29 1.11 6.79
CA GLN A 112 -17.58 2.23 5.88
C GLN A 112 -17.83 1.75 4.45
N ASN A 113 -17.01 0.82 3.94
CA ASN A 113 -17.20 0.24 2.61
C ASN A 113 -18.53 -0.52 2.47
N THR A 114 -19.05 -1.13 3.55
CA THR A 114 -20.39 -1.75 3.50
C THR A 114 -21.53 -0.74 3.40
N LEU A 115 -21.28 0.52 3.69
CA LEU A 115 -22.26 1.62 3.56
C LEU A 115 -22.20 2.31 2.19
N ASP A 116 -21.14 2.07 1.41
CA ASP A 116 -20.98 2.65 0.08
C ASP A 116 -21.71 1.81 -0.99
N PRO A 117 -22.73 2.38 -1.67
CA PRO A 117 -23.49 1.64 -2.67
C PRO A 117 -22.67 1.20 -3.88
N GLU A 118 -21.66 1.99 -4.29
CA GLU A 118 -20.81 1.66 -5.44
C GLU A 118 -19.92 0.46 -5.13
N THR A 119 -19.25 0.47 -3.99
CA THR A 119 -18.44 -0.65 -3.52
C THR A 119 -19.27 -1.94 -3.38
N ASN A 120 -20.48 -1.85 -2.83
CA ASN A 120 -21.39 -2.98 -2.70
C ASN A 120 -21.82 -3.52 -4.08
N PHE A 121 -22.10 -2.65 -5.04
CA PHE A 121 -22.46 -3.04 -6.39
C PHE A 121 -21.29 -3.76 -7.09
N LEU A 122 -20.08 -3.22 -7.00
CA LEU A 122 -18.88 -3.86 -7.56
C LEU A 122 -18.62 -5.24 -6.94
N GLN A 123 -18.75 -5.34 -5.62
CA GLN A 123 -18.62 -6.64 -4.93
C GLN A 123 -19.69 -7.65 -5.40
N PHE A 124 -20.94 -7.21 -5.56
CA PHE A 124 -22.02 -8.06 -6.09
C PHE A 124 -21.69 -8.55 -7.51
N VAL A 125 -21.18 -7.68 -8.38
CA VAL A 125 -20.78 -8.05 -9.76
C VAL A 125 -19.64 -9.08 -9.72
N GLN A 126 -18.64 -8.88 -8.87
CA GLN A 126 -17.53 -9.81 -8.70
C GLN A 126 -18.00 -11.18 -8.18
N ASP A 127 -18.89 -11.19 -7.21
CA ASP A 127 -19.48 -12.41 -6.65
C ASP A 127 -20.30 -13.20 -7.67
N ALA A 128 -20.98 -12.50 -8.56
CA ALA A 128 -21.75 -13.12 -9.65
C ALA A 128 -20.86 -13.62 -10.81
N ALA A 129 -19.79 -12.87 -11.12
CA ALA A 129 -18.90 -13.18 -12.24
C ALA A 129 -17.90 -14.30 -11.93
N PHE A 130 -17.44 -14.39 -10.68
CA PHE A 130 -16.37 -15.31 -10.28
C PHE A 130 -16.87 -16.30 -9.21
N THR A 131 -16.82 -17.60 -9.50
CA THR A 131 -17.29 -18.64 -8.56
C THR A 131 -16.17 -19.07 -7.60
N ASN A 132 -14.96 -19.37 -8.12
CA ASN A 132 -13.80 -19.88 -7.37
C ASN A 132 -12.50 -19.21 -7.80
N TYR A 133 -12.55 -17.95 -8.20
CA TYR A 133 -11.39 -17.23 -8.72
C TYR A 133 -10.84 -16.25 -7.66
N PRO A 134 -9.52 -16.09 -7.56
CA PRO A 134 -8.90 -15.17 -6.59
C PRO A 134 -9.40 -13.72 -6.64
N LEU A 135 -9.88 -13.24 -7.79
CA LEU A 135 -10.48 -11.91 -7.95
C LEU A 135 -11.82 -11.72 -7.19
N LYS A 136 -12.37 -12.79 -6.60
CA LYS A 136 -13.52 -12.70 -5.71
C LYS A 136 -13.15 -12.24 -4.29
N ARG A 137 -11.87 -12.35 -3.92
CA ARG A 137 -11.43 -11.98 -2.58
C ARG A 137 -11.53 -10.47 -2.36
N PRO A 138 -12.17 -10.02 -1.28
CA PRO A 138 -12.14 -8.61 -0.92
C PRO A 138 -10.71 -8.14 -0.68
N ILE A 139 -10.35 -6.98 -1.22
CA ILE A 139 -9.01 -6.39 -1.04
C ILE A 139 -8.70 -6.16 0.45
N LEU A 140 -9.69 -5.73 1.22
CA LEU A 140 -9.56 -5.54 2.66
C LEU A 140 -9.50 -6.85 3.46
N GLY A 141 -9.71 -7.99 2.80
CA GLY A 141 -9.80 -9.29 3.47
C GLY A 141 -11.13 -9.52 4.19
N THR A 142 -11.10 -10.32 5.25
CA THR A 142 -12.25 -10.62 6.10
C THR A 142 -12.05 -10.13 7.53
N LYS A 143 -13.15 -9.90 8.26
CA LYS A 143 -13.06 -9.52 9.68
C LYS A 143 -12.28 -10.56 10.51
N GLU A 144 -12.41 -11.84 10.17
CA GLU A 144 -11.72 -12.93 10.83
C GLU A 144 -10.22 -12.90 10.54
N SER A 145 -9.82 -12.72 9.28
CA SER A 145 -8.40 -12.70 8.91
C SER A 145 -7.68 -11.51 9.55
N ILE A 146 -8.27 -10.31 9.50
CA ILE A 146 -7.68 -9.11 10.09
C ILE A 146 -7.55 -9.23 11.62
N LYS A 147 -8.61 -9.70 12.32
CA LYS A 147 -8.54 -9.89 13.78
C LYS A 147 -7.50 -10.93 14.20
N LYS A 148 -7.31 -11.99 13.42
CA LYS A 148 -6.35 -13.06 13.73
C LYS A 148 -4.92 -12.73 13.31
N ALA A 149 -4.73 -11.78 12.38
CA ALA A 149 -3.41 -11.39 11.88
C ALA A 149 -2.44 -11.08 13.03
N SER A 150 -1.33 -11.77 13.09
CA SER A 150 -0.30 -11.51 14.08
C SER A 150 0.85 -10.68 13.49
N TYR A 151 1.55 -9.94 14.34
CA TYR A 151 2.77 -9.23 13.96
C TYR A 151 3.77 -10.14 13.24
N LYS A 152 3.92 -11.39 13.71
CA LYS A 152 4.87 -12.33 13.10
C LYS A 152 4.45 -12.68 11.66
N GLU A 153 3.18 -13.02 11.43
CA GLU A 153 2.67 -13.36 10.11
C GLU A 153 2.81 -12.18 9.14
N LEU A 154 2.48 -10.97 9.58
CA LEU A 154 2.63 -9.76 8.78
C LEU A 154 4.10 -9.43 8.48
N ARG A 155 5.02 -9.65 9.42
CA ARG A 155 6.47 -9.53 9.18
C ARG A 155 6.97 -10.59 8.20
N ASP A 156 6.51 -11.82 8.32
CA ASP A 156 6.87 -12.91 7.40
C ASP A 156 6.36 -12.59 5.98
N PHE A 157 5.13 -12.09 5.86
CA PHE A 157 4.53 -11.63 4.60
C PHE A 157 5.34 -10.47 3.99
N TYR A 158 5.67 -9.46 4.79
CA TYR A 158 6.52 -8.35 4.35
C TYR A 158 7.85 -8.83 3.81
N HIS A 159 8.59 -9.64 4.57
CA HIS A 159 9.88 -10.17 4.14
C HIS A 159 9.81 -11.06 2.91
N LYS A 160 8.70 -11.73 2.67
CA LYS A 160 8.48 -12.57 1.51
C LYS A 160 8.25 -11.78 0.23
N TYR A 161 7.41 -10.74 0.29
CA TYR A 161 6.92 -10.08 -0.91
C TYR A 161 7.55 -8.71 -1.17
N TYR A 162 7.94 -7.98 -0.15
CA TYR A 162 8.51 -6.64 -0.25
C TYR A 162 10.01 -6.71 -0.50
N GLN A 163 10.33 -7.12 -1.71
CA GLN A 163 11.70 -7.35 -2.16
C GLN A 163 11.95 -6.69 -3.52
N PRO A 164 13.16 -6.18 -3.80
CA PRO A 164 13.47 -5.53 -5.08
C PRO A 164 13.17 -6.42 -6.29
N HIS A 165 13.43 -7.74 -6.22
CA HIS A 165 13.16 -8.66 -7.33
C HIS A 165 11.66 -8.91 -7.56
N ASN A 166 10.80 -8.59 -6.58
CA ASN A 166 9.35 -8.68 -6.66
C ASN A 166 8.67 -7.32 -6.88
N SER A 167 9.42 -6.34 -7.36
CA SER A 167 8.91 -4.99 -7.59
C SER A 167 9.30 -4.47 -8.97
N PHE A 168 8.66 -3.38 -9.38
CA PHE A 168 9.10 -2.56 -10.51
C PHE A 168 8.76 -1.10 -10.28
N LEU A 169 9.58 -0.22 -10.83
CA LEU A 169 9.45 1.22 -10.72
C LEU A 169 9.02 1.81 -12.07
N VAL A 170 8.04 2.70 -12.03
CA VAL A 170 7.64 3.53 -13.17
C VAL A 170 7.93 4.97 -12.83
N ILE A 171 8.59 5.67 -13.75
CA ILE A 171 8.91 7.08 -13.63
C ILE A 171 8.32 7.79 -14.85
N ALA A 172 7.48 8.80 -14.60
CA ALA A 172 6.84 9.58 -15.64
C ALA A 172 6.98 11.07 -15.33
N GLY A 173 7.40 11.85 -16.32
CA GLY A 173 7.60 13.29 -16.18
C GLY A 173 8.93 13.74 -16.78
N GLU A 174 9.31 14.99 -16.51
CA GLU A 174 10.53 15.58 -16.99
C GLU A 174 11.60 15.54 -15.90
N ALA A 175 12.58 14.63 -16.05
CA ALA A 175 13.77 14.56 -15.19
C ALA A 175 15.00 14.22 -16.03
N GLU A 176 16.12 14.86 -15.70
CA GLU A 176 17.44 14.46 -16.17
C GLU A 176 18.02 13.45 -15.16
N PHE A 177 18.42 12.26 -15.63
CA PHE A 177 19.05 11.19 -14.84
C PHE A 177 20.54 11.12 -15.10
#